data_db1e255edf6d317bc37a29f6d26024e2
#
_entry.id   db1e255edf6d317bc37a29f6d26024e2
#
_cell.length_a   1.000
_cell.length_b   1.000
_cell.length_c   1.000
_cell.angle_alpha   90.00
_cell.angle_beta   90.00
_cell.angle_gamma   90.00
#
_symmetry.space_group_name_H-M   'P 1'
#
loop_
_entity.id
_entity.type
_entity.pdbx_description
1 polymer ?
#
loop_
_entity_poly.entity_id
_entity_poly.type
_entity_poly.pdbx_seq_one_letter_code
_entity_poly.pdbx_strand_id
1 'polypeptide(L)'
;MKRLPLILLSLTTLAAVVFCLLWQGARRDHSDLVTLARSGAAETCTRFSDYQAHGDDGDYWGGVAAFHTFRQACALLPEQGSDDRAVCSAVYGQLLLYPDRAKAHLTELIAVMEPLAQDPTDASARLRLYELRDLLQGDE
;
A
#
# COMPACT_ATOMS: atom_id res chain seq x y z
N MET A 1 55.86 -11.06 0.02
CA MET A 1 54.92 -10.64 1.09
C MET A 1 54.22 -9.28 0.87
N LYS A 2 54.58 -8.45 -0.13
CA LYS A 2 53.98 -7.13 -0.34
C LYS A 2 52.67 -7.13 -1.15
N ARG A 3 52.18 -8.27 -1.67
CA ARG A 3 50.95 -8.35 -2.50
C ARG A 3 49.68 -8.64 -1.72
N LEU A 4 49.79 -9.17 -0.47
CA LEU A 4 48.67 -9.53 0.38
C LEU A 4 47.78 -8.27 0.75
N PRO A 5 48.38 -7.15 1.18
CA PRO A 5 47.59 -5.97 1.51
C PRO A 5 46.89 -5.35 0.31
N LEU A 6 47.44 -5.45 -0.89
CA LEU A 6 46.82 -4.97 -2.12
C LEU A 6 45.61 -5.82 -2.54
N ILE A 7 45.66 -7.13 -2.35
CA ILE A 7 44.54 -8.05 -2.63
C ILE A 7 43.43 -7.81 -1.61
N LEU A 8 43.77 -7.63 -0.32
CA LEU A 8 42.78 -7.32 0.72
C LEU A 8 42.10 -5.96 0.45
N LEU A 9 42.85 -4.95 0.04
CA LEU A 9 42.30 -3.63 -0.29
C LEU A 9 41.34 -3.68 -1.49
N SER A 10 41.70 -4.45 -2.53
CA SER A 10 40.83 -4.61 -3.70
C SER A 10 39.56 -5.39 -3.38
N LEU A 11 39.63 -6.38 -2.49
CA LEU A 11 38.46 -7.15 -2.07
C LEU A 11 37.48 -6.31 -1.22
N THR A 12 38.01 -5.49 -0.32
CA THR A 12 37.19 -4.59 0.50
C THR A 12 36.52 -3.48 -0.31
N THR A 13 37.21 -2.91 -1.29
CA THR A 13 36.62 -1.92 -2.20
C THR A 13 35.55 -2.54 -3.08
N LEU A 14 35.75 -3.74 -3.59
CA LEU A 14 34.74 -4.46 -4.39
C LEU A 14 33.49 -4.76 -3.54
N ALA A 15 33.68 -5.26 -2.32
CA ALA A 15 32.58 -5.54 -1.39
C ALA A 15 31.80 -4.26 -1.05
N ALA A 16 32.47 -3.14 -0.82
CA ALA A 16 31.84 -1.86 -0.55
C ALA A 16 31.00 -1.35 -1.74
N VAL A 17 31.53 -1.47 -2.96
CA VAL A 17 30.80 -1.09 -4.19
C VAL A 17 29.56 -1.96 -4.39
N VAL A 18 29.68 -3.28 -4.24
CA VAL A 18 28.56 -4.21 -4.34
C VAL A 18 27.49 -3.90 -3.28
N PHE A 19 27.91 -3.65 -2.05
CA PHE A 19 26.99 -3.26 -0.97
C PHE A 19 26.26 -1.93 -1.28
N CYS A 20 26.97 -0.93 -1.78
CA CYS A 20 26.36 0.35 -2.19
C CYS A 20 25.34 0.17 -3.32
N LEU A 21 25.65 -0.67 -4.32
CA LEU A 21 24.73 -0.94 -5.42
C LEU A 21 23.47 -1.67 -4.97
N LEU A 22 23.63 -2.68 -4.11
CA LEU A 22 22.49 -3.41 -3.53
C LEU A 22 21.63 -2.49 -2.65
N TRP A 23 22.25 -1.62 -1.86
CA TRP A 23 21.52 -0.68 -1.02
C TRP A 23 20.78 0.40 -1.82
N GLN A 24 21.37 0.88 -2.92
CA GLN A 24 20.70 1.80 -3.84
C GLN A 24 19.54 1.13 -4.56
N GLY A 25 19.68 -0.14 -4.95
CA GLY A 25 18.58 -0.94 -5.52
C GLY A 25 17.42 -1.06 -4.55
N ALA A 26 17.68 -1.52 -3.33
CA ALA A 26 16.66 -1.66 -2.29
C ALA A 26 15.93 -0.35 -1.95
N ARG A 27 16.64 0.79 -1.96
CA ARG A 27 16.02 2.11 -1.76
C ARG A 27 15.11 2.53 -2.91
N ARG A 28 15.48 2.23 -4.15
CA ARG A 28 14.64 2.52 -5.33
C ARG A 28 13.36 1.69 -5.30
N ASP A 29 13.48 0.39 -5.05
CA ASP A 29 12.34 -0.52 -4.96
C ASP A 29 11.37 -0.07 -3.87
N HIS A 30 11.87 0.37 -2.70
CA HIS A 30 11.03 0.92 -1.63
C HIS A 30 10.32 2.21 -2.04
N SER A 31 11.02 3.15 -2.67
CA SER A 31 10.43 4.41 -3.15
C SER A 31 9.35 4.17 -4.19
N ASP A 32 9.56 3.20 -5.09
CA ASP A 32 8.60 2.84 -6.12
C ASP A 32 7.35 2.21 -5.53
N LEU A 33 7.50 1.34 -4.52
CA LEU A 33 6.37 0.76 -3.78
C LEU A 33 5.55 1.80 -3.02
N VAL A 34 6.21 2.75 -2.35
CA VAL A 34 5.53 3.87 -1.68
C VAL A 34 4.76 4.72 -2.69
N THR A 35 5.36 5.01 -3.85
CA THR A 35 4.72 5.78 -4.91
C THR A 35 3.50 5.04 -5.48
N LEU A 36 3.63 3.72 -5.70
CA LEU A 36 2.53 2.88 -6.18
C LEU A 36 1.39 2.79 -5.15
N ALA A 37 1.72 2.67 -3.86
CA ALA A 37 0.72 2.68 -2.80
C ALA A 37 -0.03 4.02 -2.73
N ARG A 38 0.70 5.14 -2.81
CA ARG A 38 0.09 6.48 -2.86
C ARG A 38 -0.85 6.65 -4.05
N SER A 39 -0.40 6.27 -5.24
CA SER A 39 -1.24 6.39 -6.44
C SER A 39 -2.47 5.49 -6.38
N GLY A 40 -2.34 4.27 -5.86
CA GLY A 40 -3.45 3.36 -5.63
C GLY A 40 -4.47 3.94 -4.63
N ALA A 41 -4.00 4.52 -3.52
CA ALA A 41 -4.87 5.16 -2.54
C ALA A 41 -5.58 6.39 -3.11
N ALA A 42 -4.86 7.27 -3.82
CA ALA A 42 -5.42 8.46 -4.45
C ALA A 42 -6.48 8.12 -5.52
N GLU A 43 -6.18 7.15 -6.39
CA GLU A 43 -7.11 6.68 -7.40
C GLU A 43 -8.36 6.04 -6.76
N THR A 44 -8.20 5.31 -5.65
CA THR A 44 -9.31 4.75 -4.86
C THR A 44 -10.25 5.86 -4.40
N CYS A 45 -9.71 6.94 -3.82
CA CYS A 45 -10.49 8.10 -3.39
C CYS A 45 -11.23 8.74 -4.57
N THR A 46 -10.54 8.98 -5.69
CA THR A 46 -11.11 9.60 -6.87
C THR A 46 -12.27 8.78 -7.42
N ARG A 47 -12.07 7.48 -7.66
CA ARG A 47 -13.09 6.61 -8.24
C ARG A 47 -14.31 6.44 -7.35
N PHE A 48 -14.13 6.26 -6.05
CA PHE A 48 -15.28 6.17 -5.14
C PHE A 48 -16.00 7.51 -4.97
N SER A 49 -15.30 8.65 -5.04
CA SER A 49 -15.94 9.97 -5.06
C SER A 49 -16.75 10.18 -6.35
N ASP A 50 -16.22 9.76 -7.50
CA ASP A 50 -16.92 9.80 -8.78
C ASP A 50 -18.17 8.90 -8.75
N TYR A 51 -18.05 7.71 -8.17
CA TYR A 51 -19.22 6.85 -7.95
C TYR A 51 -20.28 7.53 -7.07
N GLN A 52 -19.89 8.17 -5.97
CA GLN A 52 -20.84 8.89 -5.11
C GLN A 52 -21.53 10.06 -5.83
N ALA A 53 -20.83 10.70 -6.76
CA ALA A 53 -21.35 11.83 -7.52
C ALA A 53 -22.29 11.41 -8.67
N HIS A 54 -22.00 10.30 -9.35
CA HIS A 54 -22.65 9.93 -10.61
C HIS A 54 -23.41 8.59 -10.55
N GLY A 55 -23.08 7.71 -9.59
CA GLY A 55 -23.69 6.39 -9.44
C GLY A 55 -23.28 5.38 -10.52
N ASP A 56 -22.16 5.63 -11.23
CA ASP A 56 -21.67 4.71 -12.26
C ASP A 56 -20.93 3.52 -11.65
N ASP A 57 -21.45 2.32 -11.86
CA ASP A 57 -20.83 1.08 -11.39
C ASP A 57 -19.40 0.89 -11.95
N GLY A 58 -19.07 1.45 -13.11
CA GLY A 58 -17.71 1.45 -13.64
C GLY A 58 -16.72 2.17 -12.72
N ASP A 59 -17.13 3.27 -12.11
CA ASP A 59 -16.31 4.00 -11.13
C ASP A 59 -16.16 3.21 -9.83
N TYR A 60 -17.23 2.53 -9.37
CA TYR A 60 -17.12 1.63 -8.22
C TYR A 60 -16.08 0.54 -8.43
N TRP A 61 -16.17 -0.18 -9.54
CA TRP A 61 -15.22 -1.27 -9.86
C TRP A 61 -13.81 -0.74 -10.15
N GLY A 62 -13.70 0.46 -10.70
CA GLY A 62 -12.43 1.18 -10.83
C GLY A 62 -11.80 1.46 -9.47
N GLY A 63 -12.59 1.89 -8.49
CA GLY A 63 -12.17 2.10 -7.12
C GLY A 63 -11.70 0.80 -6.42
N VAL A 64 -12.43 -0.30 -6.62
CA VAL A 64 -12.03 -1.63 -6.12
C VAL A 64 -10.70 -2.08 -6.72
N ALA A 65 -10.49 -1.88 -8.02
CA ALA A 65 -9.23 -2.22 -8.69
C ALA A 65 -8.06 -1.35 -8.19
N ALA A 66 -8.30 -0.05 -7.97
CA ALA A 66 -7.30 0.86 -7.41
C ALA A 66 -6.94 0.47 -5.96
N PHE A 67 -7.91 0.12 -5.13
CA PHE A 67 -7.68 -0.39 -3.78
C PHE A 67 -6.88 -1.71 -3.81
N HIS A 68 -7.11 -2.58 -4.79
CA HIS A 68 -6.30 -3.78 -4.98
C HIS A 68 -4.83 -3.44 -5.22
N THR A 69 -4.55 -2.44 -6.06
CA THR A 69 -3.19 -1.95 -6.33
C THR A 69 -2.54 -1.40 -5.06
N PHE A 70 -3.26 -0.57 -4.29
CA PHE A 70 -2.82 -0.09 -2.98
C PHE A 70 -2.46 -1.25 -2.05
N ARG A 71 -3.37 -2.21 -1.88
CA ARG A 71 -3.17 -3.40 -1.04
C ARG A 71 -1.92 -4.19 -1.43
N GLN A 72 -1.72 -4.43 -2.73
CA GLN A 72 -0.55 -5.18 -3.21
C GLN A 72 0.76 -4.43 -2.95
N ALA A 73 0.80 -3.13 -3.21
CA ALA A 73 1.98 -2.31 -2.93
C ALA A 73 2.30 -2.30 -1.43
N CYS A 74 1.28 -2.10 -0.58
CA CYS A 74 1.43 -2.14 0.87
C CYS A 74 1.93 -3.51 1.37
N ALA A 75 1.46 -4.62 0.80
CA ALA A 75 1.88 -5.95 1.21
C ALA A 75 3.39 -6.21 1.02
N LEU A 76 4.03 -5.44 0.14
CA LEU A 76 5.47 -5.52 -0.15
C LEU A 76 6.29 -4.49 0.65
N LEU A 77 5.65 -3.53 1.32
CA LEU A 77 6.34 -2.56 2.17
C LEU A 77 6.83 -3.24 3.46
N PRO A 78 8.10 -3.07 3.83
CA PRO A 78 8.70 -3.72 5.01
C PRO A 78 8.10 -3.22 6.33
N GLU A 79 7.55 -2.01 6.35
CA GLU A 79 6.93 -1.40 7.53
C GLU A 79 5.55 -2.00 7.86
N GLN A 80 4.96 -2.77 6.94
CA GLN A 80 3.65 -3.38 7.13
C GLN A 80 3.76 -4.74 7.82
N GLY A 81 3.12 -4.85 8.97
CA GLY A 81 2.96 -6.12 9.69
C GLY A 81 2.02 -7.11 8.99
N SER A 82 2.01 -8.36 9.48
CA SER A 82 1.07 -9.40 9.02
C SER A 82 -0.38 -8.96 9.19
N ASP A 83 -0.68 -8.28 10.29
CA ASP A 83 -2.03 -7.87 10.66
C ASP A 83 -2.55 -6.75 9.74
N ASP A 84 -1.70 -5.78 9.39
CA ASP A 84 -2.05 -4.73 8.42
C ASP A 84 -2.39 -5.33 7.05
N ARG A 85 -1.62 -6.32 6.60
CA ARG A 85 -1.88 -7.05 5.35
C ARG A 85 -3.21 -7.81 5.40
N ALA A 86 -3.50 -8.44 6.53
CA ALA A 86 -4.75 -9.16 6.75
C ALA A 86 -5.96 -8.21 6.70
N VAL A 87 -5.86 -7.04 7.35
CA VAL A 87 -6.91 -6.01 7.34
C VAL A 87 -7.16 -5.46 5.95
N CYS A 88 -6.12 -5.06 5.21
CA CYS A 88 -6.28 -4.61 3.82
C CYS A 88 -6.93 -5.69 2.94
N SER A 89 -6.58 -6.96 3.17
CA SER A 89 -7.17 -8.08 2.43
C SER A 89 -8.63 -8.31 2.80
N ALA A 90 -8.99 -8.15 4.07
CA ALA A 90 -10.37 -8.26 4.54
C ALA A 90 -11.24 -7.13 3.97
N VAL A 91 -10.78 -5.87 4.02
CA VAL A 91 -11.47 -4.73 3.40
C VAL A 91 -11.67 -4.96 1.90
N TYR A 92 -10.63 -5.40 1.19
CA TYR A 92 -10.76 -5.74 -0.23
C TYR A 92 -11.80 -6.82 -0.49
N GLY A 93 -11.83 -7.86 0.35
CA GLY A 93 -12.83 -8.93 0.27
C GLY A 93 -14.26 -8.40 0.44
N GLN A 94 -14.48 -7.46 1.37
CA GLN A 94 -15.79 -6.83 1.56
C GLN A 94 -16.20 -5.99 0.34
N LEU A 95 -15.29 -5.20 -0.22
CA LEU A 95 -15.54 -4.42 -1.42
C LEU A 95 -15.92 -5.28 -2.62
N LEU A 96 -15.31 -6.47 -2.74
CA LEU A 96 -15.51 -7.37 -3.86
C LEU A 96 -16.77 -8.24 -3.72
N LEU A 97 -17.00 -8.79 -2.52
CA LEU A 97 -18.04 -9.79 -2.29
C LEU A 97 -19.36 -9.20 -1.82
N TYR A 98 -19.34 -8.03 -1.19
CA TYR A 98 -20.52 -7.37 -0.63
C TYR A 98 -20.62 -5.90 -1.09
N PRO A 99 -20.73 -5.65 -2.41
CA PRO A 99 -20.68 -4.30 -2.97
C PRO A 99 -21.77 -3.39 -2.42
N ASP A 100 -22.97 -3.88 -2.20
CA ASP A 100 -24.09 -3.05 -1.70
C ASP A 100 -23.82 -2.53 -0.28
N ARG A 101 -23.24 -3.36 0.59
CA ARG A 101 -22.79 -2.92 1.92
C ARG A 101 -21.62 -1.95 1.83
N ALA A 102 -20.64 -2.26 1.00
CA ALA A 102 -19.48 -1.40 0.82
C ALA A 102 -19.85 -0.02 0.27
N LYS A 103 -20.79 0.04 -0.68
CA LYS A 103 -21.32 1.30 -1.24
C LYS A 103 -21.95 2.21 -0.17
N ALA A 104 -22.55 1.66 0.87
CA ALA A 104 -23.12 2.41 2.00
C ALA A 104 -22.03 3.09 2.88
N HIS A 105 -20.79 2.63 2.83
CA HIS A 105 -19.67 3.08 3.67
C HIS A 105 -18.50 3.68 2.88
N LEU A 106 -18.75 4.15 1.65
CA LEU A 106 -17.69 4.73 0.81
C LEU A 106 -17.15 6.04 1.39
N THR A 107 -17.96 6.82 2.10
CA THR A 107 -17.50 8.06 2.75
C THR A 107 -16.44 7.77 3.80
N GLU A 108 -16.65 6.77 4.63
CA GLU A 108 -15.71 6.32 5.65
C GLU A 108 -14.44 5.75 5.00
N LEU A 109 -14.58 4.98 3.93
CA LEU A 109 -13.46 4.42 3.19
C LEU A 109 -12.61 5.53 2.56
N ILE A 110 -13.21 6.51 1.91
CA ILE A 110 -12.49 7.66 1.34
C ILE A 110 -11.74 8.41 2.45
N ALA A 111 -12.40 8.69 3.58
CA ALA A 111 -11.78 9.40 4.70
C ALA A 111 -10.58 8.65 5.33
N VAL A 112 -10.53 7.32 5.20
CA VAL A 112 -9.37 6.51 5.61
C VAL A 112 -8.29 6.50 4.54
N MET A 113 -8.66 6.49 3.26
CA MET A 113 -7.71 6.41 2.14
C MET A 113 -7.02 7.74 1.85
N GLU A 114 -7.65 8.89 2.12
CA GLU A 114 -7.06 10.22 1.88
C GLU A 114 -5.70 10.42 2.56
N PRO A 115 -5.53 10.18 3.88
CA PRO A 115 -4.21 10.30 4.52
C PRO A 115 -3.23 9.23 4.01
N LEU A 116 -3.68 8.03 3.65
CA LEU A 116 -2.84 6.98 3.06
C LEU A 116 -2.36 7.33 1.65
N ALA A 117 -3.10 8.16 0.92
CA ALA A 117 -2.67 8.71 -0.37
C ALA A 117 -1.52 9.73 -0.21
N GLN A 118 -1.38 10.34 0.95
CA GLN A 118 -0.26 11.23 1.29
C GLN A 118 0.91 10.44 1.87
N ASP A 119 0.63 9.55 2.82
CA ASP A 119 1.61 8.68 3.47
C ASP A 119 1.02 7.29 3.71
N PRO A 120 1.37 6.27 2.88
CA PRO A 120 0.88 4.89 3.06
C PRO A 120 1.38 4.23 4.35
N THR A 121 2.37 4.84 5.01
CA THR A 121 2.94 4.34 6.28
C THR A 121 2.33 5.01 7.52
N ASP A 122 1.38 5.94 7.36
CA ASP A 122 0.70 6.61 8.45
C ASP A 122 0.01 5.59 9.39
N ALA A 123 0.53 5.48 10.60
CA ALA A 123 0.06 4.52 11.58
C ALA A 123 -1.38 4.81 12.04
N SER A 124 -1.77 6.09 12.10
CA SER A 124 -3.12 6.48 12.51
C SER A 124 -4.17 6.13 11.45
N ALA A 125 -3.86 6.38 10.20
CA ALA A 125 -4.72 6.00 9.08
C ALA A 125 -4.82 4.47 8.95
N ARG A 126 -3.74 3.74 9.21
CA ARG A 126 -3.77 2.27 9.23
C ARG A 126 -4.66 1.73 10.36
N LEU A 127 -4.62 2.31 11.54
CA LEU A 127 -5.54 1.92 12.62
C LEU A 127 -7.01 2.11 12.22
N ARG A 128 -7.34 3.17 11.49
CA ARG A 128 -8.69 3.39 10.98
C ARG A 128 -9.14 2.34 9.95
N LEU A 129 -8.21 1.68 9.27
CA LEU A 129 -8.56 0.53 8.40
C LEU A 129 -9.13 -0.64 9.22
N TYR A 130 -8.71 -0.84 10.46
CA TYR A 130 -9.28 -1.87 11.34
C TYR A 130 -10.73 -1.53 11.70
N GLU A 131 -10.99 -0.27 12.05
CA GLU A 131 -12.36 0.20 12.34
C GLU A 131 -13.24 0.08 11.09
N LEU A 132 -12.72 0.44 9.93
CA LEU A 132 -13.42 0.30 8.65
C LEU A 132 -13.74 -1.17 8.33
N ARG A 133 -12.79 -2.08 8.55
CA ARG A 133 -13.03 -3.52 8.38
C ARG A 133 -14.22 -3.98 9.23
N ASP A 134 -14.23 -3.62 10.51
CA ASP A 134 -15.26 -4.03 11.43
C ASP A 134 -16.64 -3.44 11.03
N LEU A 135 -16.64 -2.18 10.57
CA LEU A 135 -17.83 -1.53 10.03
C LEU A 135 -18.36 -2.24 8.77
N LEU A 136 -17.46 -2.64 7.85
CA LEU A 136 -17.83 -3.34 6.62
C LEU A 136 -18.26 -4.80 6.86
N GLN A 137 -17.77 -5.44 7.91
CA GLN A 137 -18.19 -6.79 8.28
C GLN A 137 -19.60 -6.80 8.88
N GLY A 138 -20.02 -5.69 9.51
CA GLY A 138 -21.27 -5.60 10.25
C GLY A 138 -21.20 -6.34 11.56
N ASP A 139 -21.99 -5.92 12.53
CA ASP A 139 -22.23 -6.72 13.74
C ASP A 139 -23.05 -7.94 13.32
N GLU A 140 -22.45 -9.15 13.41
CA GLU A 140 -23.19 -10.40 13.38
C GLU A 140 -23.97 -10.62 14.69
#